data_95978d95c1f09e4fef2cf62e253dd813
#
_entry.id   95978d95c1f09e4fef2cf62e253dd813
#
_cell.length_a   1.000
_cell.length_b   1.000
_cell.length_c   1.000
_cell.angle_alpha   90.00
_cell.angle_beta   90.00
_cell.angle_gamma   90.00
#
_symmetry.space_group_name_H-M   'P 1'
#
loop_
_entity.id
_entity.type
_entity.pdbx_description
1 polymer ?
#
loop_
_entity_poly.entity_id
_entity_poly.type
_entity_poly.pdbx_seq_one_letter_code
_entity_poly.pdbx_strand_id
1 'polypeptide(L)'
;MTEPQPKKPKKPRGVARLLDGRCIACGARCQSACPVNCIEMTDSGEPIIETSKCIGCLKCVKICPAAAIEMFFTPEERKILDELAKTALPVEEEIDDEAAALAKKLAGYRGVWVFVEQTEGEPARVSWELLGVGAGLAQTLGVELSALVIGHNVEHLCGEAFAHGASRAYLMDAPVYKNYRTEAYVEACCHLIEAWKPEVILMGATGMGRDLAGAIATRVATGLTADCTGLAIDDKRNLMQPRPAFGGNIMA
;
A
#
# COMPACT_ATOMS: atom_id res chain seq x y z
N MET A 1 45.99 15.31 -5.45
CA MET A 1 45.13 16.47 -5.81
C MET A 1 43.96 15.92 -6.60
N THR A 2 42.85 15.69 -5.93
CA THR A 2 41.61 15.18 -6.55
C THR A 2 40.83 16.37 -7.14
N GLU A 3 40.65 16.36 -8.46
CA GLU A 3 39.84 17.37 -9.14
C GLU A 3 38.39 17.37 -8.57
N PRO A 4 37.80 18.56 -8.38
CA PRO A 4 36.41 18.65 -7.91
C PRO A 4 35.45 18.14 -9.00
N GLN A 5 34.69 17.11 -8.70
CA GLN A 5 33.63 16.63 -9.59
C GLN A 5 32.62 17.76 -9.87
N PRO A 6 32.17 17.96 -11.11
CA PRO A 6 31.20 18.97 -11.45
C PRO A 6 29.87 18.70 -10.73
N LYS A 7 29.40 19.68 -9.93
CA LYS A 7 28.11 19.58 -9.24
C LYS A 7 26.98 19.45 -10.27
N LYS A 8 26.19 18.38 -10.15
CA LYS A 8 25.01 18.19 -11.01
C LYS A 8 24.12 19.44 -10.96
N PRO A 9 23.63 19.95 -12.09
CA PRO A 9 22.76 21.13 -12.13
C PRO A 9 21.50 20.84 -11.30
N LYS A 10 21.12 21.81 -10.44
CA LYS A 10 19.89 21.70 -9.67
C LYS A 10 18.69 21.79 -10.60
N LYS A 11 17.72 20.89 -10.44
CA LYS A 11 16.47 20.89 -11.22
C LYS A 11 15.74 22.23 -11.04
N PRO A 12 15.45 23.00 -12.12
CA PRO A 12 14.68 24.21 -12.06
C PRO A 12 13.29 23.97 -11.47
N ARG A 13 12.79 24.91 -10.68
CA ARG A 13 11.46 24.78 -10.03
C ARG A 13 10.37 25.60 -10.72
N GLY A 14 10.76 26.59 -11.53
CA GLY A 14 9.83 27.54 -12.15
C GLY A 14 9.11 28.42 -11.13
N VAL A 15 8.20 29.25 -11.62
CA VAL A 15 7.34 30.11 -10.81
C VAL A 15 5.88 29.94 -11.21
N ALA A 16 4.96 30.04 -10.26
CA ALA A 16 3.54 29.97 -10.56
C ALA A 16 3.06 31.25 -11.26
N ARG A 17 2.17 31.12 -12.25
CA ARG A 17 1.50 32.20 -12.93
C ARG A 17 0.02 31.92 -13.08
N LEU A 18 -0.80 32.99 -12.99
CA LEU A 18 -2.21 32.96 -13.30
C LEU A 18 -2.40 32.93 -14.83
N LEU A 19 -3.31 32.08 -15.29
CA LEU A 19 -3.80 32.09 -16.67
C LEU A 19 -4.99 33.05 -16.77
N ASP A 20 -4.90 34.04 -17.63
CA ASP A 20 -5.93 35.07 -17.81
C ASP A 20 -7.29 34.46 -18.13
N GLY A 21 -8.34 34.92 -17.44
CA GLY A 21 -9.72 34.51 -17.67
C GLY A 21 -10.09 33.10 -17.22
N ARG A 22 -9.19 32.36 -16.57
CA ARG A 22 -9.51 31.01 -16.06
C ARG A 22 -9.85 30.97 -14.58
N CYS A 23 -9.58 32.04 -13.86
CA CYS A 23 -9.90 32.09 -12.44
C CYS A 23 -11.42 32.19 -12.22
N ILE A 24 -11.93 31.35 -11.32
CA ILE A 24 -13.36 31.32 -10.94
C ILE A 24 -13.60 31.92 -9.55
N ALA A 25 -12.65 32.65 -9.01
CA ALA A 25 -12.74 33.27 -7.67
C ALA A 25 -13.20 32.30 -6.57
N CYS A 26 -12.60 31.11 -6.49
CA CYS A 26 -13.06 29.97 -5.66
C CYS A 26 -12.80 30.12 -4.15
N GLY A 27 -12.51 31.33 -3.63
CA GLY A 27 -12.39 31.64 -2.20
C GLY A 27 -10.97 31.48 -1.64
N ALA A 28 -9.96 32.07 -2.30
CA ALA A 28 -8.57 32.21 -1.80
C ALA A 28 -7.82 30.92 -1.44
N ARG A 29 -8.25 29.76 -1.97
CA ARG A 29 -7.61 28.45 -1.70
C ARG A 29 -6.14 28.43 -2.09
N CYS A 30 -5.78 29.09 -3.20
CA CYS A 30 -4.39 29.22 -3.66
C CYS A 30 -3.53 30.06 -2.71
N GLN A 31 -4.09 31.09 -2.12
CA GLN A 31 -3.42 31.95 -1.12
C GLN A 31 -3.12 31.15 0.15
N SER A 32 -4.13 30.49 0.73
CA SER A 32 -3.97 29.70 1.95
C SER A 32 -3.05 28.49 1.78
N ALA A 33 -2.93 27.95 0.55
CA ALA A 33 -2.00 26.86 0.26
C ALA A 33 -0.54 27.31 0.08
N CYS A 34 -0.27 28.61 -0.05
CA CYS A 34 1.07 29.11 -0.32
C CYS A 34 1.93 29.16 0.95
N PRO A 35 3.00 28.36 1.09
CA PRO A 35 3.82 28.33 2.30
C PRO A 35 4.71 29.55 2.50
N VAL A 36 4.87 30.39 1.46
CA VAL A 36 5.71 31.59 1.47
C VAL A 36 4.90 32.88 1.30
N ASN A 37 3.57 32.77 1.36
CA ASN A 37 2.64 33.92 1.26
C ASN A 37 2.92 34.84 0.04
N CYS A 38 3.23 34.24 -1.11
CA CYS A 38 3.50 35.00 -2.35
C CYS A 38 2.24 35.21 -3.20
N ILE A 39 1.06 34.96 -2.66
CA ILE A 39 -0.23 35.11 -3.36
C ILE A 39 -1.10 36.08 -2.57
N GLU A 40 -1.51 37.17 -3.19
CA GLU A 40 -2.47 38.11 -2.67
C GLU A 40 -3.75 38.07 -3.51
N MET A 41 -4.89 38.37 -2.91
CA MET A 41 -6.17 38.36 -3.62
C MET A 41 -6.58 39.79 -3.94
N THR A 42 -7.08 39.98 -5.16
CA THR A 42 -7.72 41.24 -5.56
C THR A 42 -9.12 41.35 -4.96
N ASP A 43 -9.72 42.53 -5.02
CA ASP A 43 -11.13 42.76 -4.64
C ASP A 43 -12.11 41.92 -5.50
N SER A 44 -11.72 41.59 -6.72
CA SER A 44 -12.47 40.67 -7.61
C SER A 44 -12.31 39.18 -7.25
N GLY A 45 -11.45 38.85 -6.29
CA GLY A 45 -11.19 37.47 -5.87
C GLY A 45 -10.21 36.70 -6.77
N GLU A 46 -9.47 37.40 -7.63
CA GLU A 46 -8.41 36.80 -8.44
C GLU A 46 -7.05 36.86 -7.73
N PRO A 47 -6.18 35.84 -7.86
CA PRO A 47 -4.87 35.84 -7.23
C PRO A 47 -3.84 36.67 -8.00
N ILE A 48 -3.11 37.52 -7.30
CA ILE A 48 -1.87 38.16 -7.77
C ILE A 48 -0.72 37.34 -7.20
N ILE A 49 0.16 36.84 -8.05
CA ILE A 49 1.27 35.97 -7.64
C ILE A 49 2.58 36.78 -7.75
N GLU A 50 3.22 37.00 -6.61
CA GLU A 50 4.54 37.64 -6.56
C GLU A 50 5.62 36.60 -6.92
N THR A 51 6.04 36.63 -8.18
CA THR A 51 6.98 35.63 -8.73
C THR A 51 8.35 35.65 -8.08
N SER A 52 8.78 36.80 -7.54
CA SER A 52 10.05 36.98 -6.84
C SER A 52 10.14 36.19 -5.53
N LYS A 53 8.99 35.96 -4.86
CA LYS A 53 8.89 35.18 -3.63
C LYS A 53 8.50 33.72 -3.88
N CYS A 54 8.08 33.38 -5.11
CA CYS A 54 7.60 32.03 -5.42
C CYS A 54 8.75 31.02 -5.42
N ILE A 55 8.60 29.95 -4.64
CA ILE A 55 9.58 28.86 -4.54
C ILE A 55 9.27 27.65 -5.44
N GLY A 56 8.27 27.73 -6.30
CA GLY A 56 7.91 26.66 -7.24
C GLY A 56 7.42 25.38 -6.58
N CYS A 57 6.71 25.45 -5.46
CA CYS A 57 6.28 24.29 -4.67
C CYS A 57 5.03 23.54 -5.22
N LEU A 58 4.39 24.05 -6.28
CA LEU A 58 3.22 23.47 -6.95
C LEU A 58 1.93 23.41 -6.13
N LYS A 59 1.90 23.82 -4.86
CA LYS A 59 0.71 23.67 -4.00
C LYS A 59 -0.50 24.45 -4.54
N CYS A 60 -0.29 25.69 -4.99
CA CYS A 60 -1.34 26.53 -5.58
C CYS A 60 -1.88 25.95 -6.90
N VAL A 61 -1.03 25.31 -7.70
CA VAL A 61 -1.43 24.64 -8.95
C VAL A 61 -2.33 23.44 -8.65
N LYS A 62 -1.90 22.59 -7.71
CA LYS A 62 -2.64 21.36 -7.35
C LYS A 62 -4.00 21.63 -6.70
N ILE A 63 -4.14 22.73 -5.94
CA ILE A 63 -5.39 23.04 -5.23
C ILE A 63 -6.38 23.83 -6.08
N CYS A 64 -5.96 24.34 -7.24
CA CYS A 64 -6.83 25.15 -8.10
C CYS A 64 -7.85 24.28 -8.84
N PRO A 65 -9.16 24.36 -8.53
CA PRO A 65 -10.17 23.51 -9.16
C PRO A 65 -10.42 23.87 -10.63
N ALA A 66 -10.05 25.09 -11.05
CA ALA A 66 -10.21 25.58 -12.41
C ALA A 66 -8.94 25.42 -13.26
N ALA A 67 -7.88 24.82 -12.71
CA ALA A 67 -6.56 24.75 -13.36
C ALA A 67 -6.09 26.13 -13.92
N ALA A 68 -6.42 27.20 -13.19
CA ALA A 68 -6.13 28.57 -13.59
C ALA A 68 -4.70 29.02 -13.26
N ILE A 69 -3.93 28.21 -12.55
CA ILE A 69 -2.54 28.51 -12.18
C ILE A 69 -1.65 27.43 -12.79
N GLU A 70 -0.62 27.89 -13.52
CA GLU A 70 0.39 26.99 -14.11
C GLU A 70 1.80 27.37 -13.67
N MET A 71 2.75 26.45 -13.89
CA MET A 71 4.18 26.70 -13.66
C MET A 71 4.82 27.29 -14.91
N PHE A 72 5.39 28.45 -14.76
CA PHE A 72 6.17 29.10 -15.80
C PHE A 72 7.66 28.83 -15.60
N PHE A 73 8.33 28.47 -16.68
CA PHE A 73 9.78 28.28 -16.74
C PHE A 73 10.36 29.23 -17.76
N THR A 74 11.48 29.84 -17.44
CA THR A 74 12.23 30.68 -18.41
C THR A 74 12.76 29.79 -19.55
N PRO A 75 13.11 30.37 -20.72
CA PRO A 75 13.67 29.57 -21.81
C PRO A 75 14.96 28.84 -21.45
N GLU A 76 15.74 29.40 -20.51
CA GLU A 76 16.97 28.79 -19.99
C GLU A 76 16.64 27.60 -19.07
N GLU A 77 15.68 27.76 -18.19
CA GLU A 77 15.20 26.71 -17.31
C GLU A 77 14.57 25.56 -18.11
N ARG A 78 13.85 25.84 -19.19
CA ARG A 78 13.30 24.83 -20.09
C ARG A 78 14.41 24.03 -20.76
N LYS A 79 15.48 24.68 -21.24
CA LYS A 79 16.64 23.98 -21.81
C LYS A 79 17.28 23.02 -20.80
N ILE A 80 17.45 23.45 -19.54
CA ILE A 80 17.99 22.61 -18.48
C ILE A 80 17.05 21.42 -18.20
N LEU A 81 15.72 21.64 -18.19
CA LEU A 81 14.74 20.56 -18.02
C LEU A 81 14.77 19.58 -19.19
N ASP A 82 14.89 20.06 -20.43
CA ASP A 82 15.00 19.24 -21.63
C ASP A 82 16.32 18.42 -21.66
N GLU A 83 17.42 19.00 -21.21
CA GLU A 83 18.68 18.30 -21.05
C GLU A 83 18.62 17.26 -19.94
N LEU A 84 18.01 17.59 -18.81
CA LEU A 84 17.78 16.64 -17.72
C LEU A 84 16.82 15.52 -18.13
N ALA A 85 15.81 15.81 -18.96
CA ALA A 85 14.91 14.81 -19.51
C ALA A 85 15.62 13.86 -20.51
N LYS A 86 16.57 14.38 -21.29
CA LYS A 86 17.39 13.57 -22.21
C LYS A 86 18.45 12.71 -21.49
N THR A 87 18.91 13.17 -20.33
CA THR A 87 19.89 12.44 -19.49
C THR A 87 19.22 11.59 -18.41
N ALA A 88 17.93 11.82 -18.13
CA ALA A 88 17.13 10.89 -17.34
C ALA A 88 16.95 9.62 -18.18
N LEU A 89 17.50 8.51 -17.73
CA LEU A 89 17.15 7.18 -18.21
C LEU A 89 15.62 7.07 -18.16
N PRO A 90 14.98 6.43 -19.13
CA PRO A 90 13.53 6.31 -19.16
C PRO A 90 13.06 5.57 -17.89
N VAL A 91 12.55 6.35 -16.95
CA VAL A 91 11.97 5.84 -15.69
C VAL A 91 10.80 4.88 -15.98
N GLU A 92 10.18 5.02 -17.16
CA GLU A 92 9.10 4.15 -17.62
C GLU A 92 9.57 2.74 -17.95
N GLU A 93 10.76 2.55 -18.56
CA GLU A 93 11.30 1.21 -18.87
C GLU A 93 11.76 0.47 -17.61
N GLU A 94 12.39 1.16 -16.64
CA GLU A 94 12.78 0.53 -15.37
C GLU A 94 11.56 0.13 -14.51
N ILE A 95 10.50 0.94 -14.51
CA ILE A 95 9.24 0.62 -13.79
C ILE A 95 8.53 -0.54 -14.47
N ASP A 96 8.52 -0.61 -15.80
CA ASP A 96 7.88 -1.70 -16.54
C ASP A 96 8.66 -3.01 -16.36
N ASP A 97 9.98 -2.99 -16.34
CA ASP A 97 10.82 -4.16 -16.09
C ASP A 97 10.69 -4.68 -14.65
N GLU A 98 10.66 -3.78 -13.65
CA GLU A 98 10.41 -4.16 -12.25
C GLU A 98 8.98 -4.69 -12.05
N ALA A 99 8.00 -4.04 -12.65
CA ALA A 99 6.60 -4.48 -12.59
C ALA A 99 6.42 -5.85 -13.28
N ALA A 100 7.06 -6.08 -14.43
CA ALA A 100 7.04 -7.35 -15.12
C ALA A 100 7.76 -8.45 -14.34
N ALA A 101 8.90 -8.15 -13.72
CA ALA A 101 9.63 -9.08 -12.86
C ALA A 101 8.81 -9.43 -11.60
N LEU A 102 8.16 -8.45 -10.99
CA LEU A 102 7.27 -8.65 -9.85
C LEU A 102 6.05 -9.49 -10.23
N ALA A 103 5.39 -9.19 -11.35
CA ALA A 103 4.26 -9.95 -11.86
C ALA A 103 4.65 -11.42 -12.12
N LYS A 104 5.83 -11.66 -12.70
CA LYS A 104 6.38 -13.02 -12.93
C LYS A 104 6.65 -13.74 -11.60
N LYS A 105 7.18 -13.04 -10.60
CA LYS A 105 7.40 -13.60 -9.25
C LYS A 105 6.07 -13.95 -8.60
N LEU A 106 5.06 -13.07 -8.70
CA LEU A 106 3.74 -13.25 -8.09
C LEU A 106 2.87 -14.30 -8.81
N ALA A 107 3.12 -14.58 -10.09
CA ALA A 107 2.37 -15.58 -10.86
C ALA A 107 2.42 -17.00 -10.26
N GLY A 108 3.42 -17.29 -9.44
CA GLY A 108 3.54 -18.56 -8.71
C GLY A 108 2.77 -18.63 -7.40
N TYR A 109 2.19 -17.51 -6.93
CA TYR A 109 1.43 -17.45 -5.68
C TYR A 109 -0.04 -17.73 -5.95
N ARG A 110 -0.64 -18.70 -5.24
CA ARG A 110 -2.04 -19.07 -5.39
C ARG A 110 -2.61 -19.62 -4.08
N GLY A 111 -3.89 -19.36 -3.86
CA GLY A 111 -4.62 -19.85 -2.71
C GLY A 111 -4.84 -18.81 -1.63
N VAL A 112 -5.97 -18.93 -0.96
CA VAL A 112 -6.32 -18.13 0.21
C VAL A 112 -6.12 -18.96 1.45
N TRP A 113 -5.30 -18.46 2.37
CA TRP A 113 -5.05 -19.14 3.63
C TRP A 113 -5.68 -18.39 4.80
N VAL A 114 -6.14 -19.13 5.77
CA VAL A 114 -6.62 -18.60 7.05
C VAL A 114 -5.82 -19.23 8.17
N PHE A 115 -5.18 -18.40 8.98
CA PHE A 115 -4.53 -18.86 10.20
C PHE A 115 -5.59 -19.18 11.25
N VAL A 116 -5.60 -20.44 11.70
CA VAL A 116 -6.48 -20.90 12.78
C VAL A 116 -5.81 -20.59 14.11
N GLU A 117 -6.22 -19.50 14.71
CA GLU A 117 -5.76 -19.09 16.03
C GLU A 117 -6.33 -20.04 17.09
N GLN A 118 -5.48 -20.49 17.99
CA GLN A 118 -5.87 -21.39 19.07
C GLN A 118 -5.09 -21.12 20.35
N THR A 119 -5.64 -21.52 21.48
CA THR A 119 -4.99 -21.51 22.79
C THR A 119 -5.24 -22.85 23.48
N GLU A 120 -4.17 -23.56 23.80
CA GLU A 120 -4.25 -24.89 24.45
C GLU A 120 -5.12 -25.92 23.69
N GLY A 121 -5.19 -25.80 22.36
CA GLY A 121 -5.99 -26.66 21.50
C GLY A 121 -7.43 -26.16 21.24
N GLU A 122 -7.86 -25.12 21.93
CA GLU A 122 -9.17 -24.51 21.73
C GLU A 122 -9.10 -23.41 20.67
N PRO A 123 -9.90 -23.48 19.58
CA PRO A 123 -9.85 -22.53 18.49
C PRO A 123 -10.51 -21.22 18.85
N ALA A 124 -9.91 -20.11 18.44
CA ALA A 124 -10.55 -18.80 18.53
C ALA A 124 -11.66 -18.67 17.47
N ARG A 125 -12.84 -18.22 17.88
CA ARG A 125 -14.03 -18.07 17.01
C ARG A 125 -13.75 -17.27 15.73
N VAL A 126 -12.89 -16.27 15.82
CA VAL A 126 -12.50 -15.43 14.67
C VAL A 126 -11.91 -16.25 13.52
N SER A 127 -11.29 -17.41 13.80
CA SER A 127 -10.74 -18.29 12.77
C SER A 127 -11.82 -18.83 11.83
N TRP A 128 -12.97 -19.18 12.39
CA TRP A 128 -14.11 -19.70 11.64
C TRP A 128 -14.83 -18.59 10.85
N GLU A 129 -14.92 -17.40 11.42
CA GLU A 129 -15.43 -16.23 10.72
C GLU A 129 -14.54 -15.87 9.51
N LEU A 130 -13.22 -15.95 9.66
CA LEU A 130 -12.28 -15.70 8.58
C LEU A 130 -12.30 -16.79 7.50
N LEU A 131 -12.56 -18.06 7.84
CA LEU A 131 -12.77 -19.10 6.83
C LEU A 131 -14.00 -18.81 5.97
N GLY A 132 -15.09 -18.31 6.59
CA GLY A 132 -16.26 -17.85 5.83
C GLY A 132 -15.95 -16.71 4.86
N VAL A 133 -15.21 -15.71 5.30
CA VAL A 133 -14.75 -14.59 4.43
C VAL A 133 -13.79 -15.09 3.36
N GLY A 134 -12.82 -15.91 3.75
CA GLY A 134 -11.83 -16.52 2.85
C GLY A 134 -12.44 -17.34 1.74
N ALA A 135 -13.56 -18.03 2.01
CA ALA A 135 -14.28 -18.80 1.00
C ALA A 135 -14.81 -17.90 -0.14
N GLY A 136 -15.36 -16.71 0.18
CA GLY A 136 -15.79 -15.76 -0.82
C GLY A 136 -14.63 -15.22 -1.67
N LEU A 137 -13.47 -14.93 -1.06
CA LEU A 137 -12.27 -14.49 -1.78
C LEU A 137 -11.73 -15.61 -2.67
N ALA A 138 -11.61 -16.83 -2.15
CA ALA A 138 -11.14 -18.00 -2.89
C ALA A 138 -12.02 -18.31 -4.10
N GLN A 139 -13.33 -18.21 -3.95
CA GLN A 139 -14.29 -18.36 -5.03
C GLN A 139 -14.09 -17.31 -6.14
N THR A 140 -13.93 -16.04 -5.75
CA THR A 140 -13.72 -14.94 -6.71
C THR A 140 -12.38 -15.09 -7.45
N LEU A 141 -11.33 -15.52 -6.74
CA LEU A 141 -10.01 -15.76 -7.33
C LEU A 141 -9.92 -17.08 -8.12
N GLY A 142 -10.87 -18.00 -7.95
CA GLY A 142 -10.81 -19.35 -8.55
C GLY A 142 -9.66 -20.18 -8.01
N VAL A 143 -9.42 -20.11 -6.69
CA VAL A 143 -8.34 -20.81 -5.98
C VAL A 143 -8.86 -21.58 -4.77
N GLU A 144 -8.01 -22.44 -4.18
CA GLU A 144 -8.34 -23.18 -2.97
C GLU A 144 -8.33 -22.30 -1.72
N LEU A 145 -9.26 -22.58 -0.79
CA LEU A 145 -9.22 -22.08 0.58
C LEU A 145 -8.49 -23.11 1.45
N SER A 146 -7.49 -22.67 2.19
CA SER A 146 -6.73 -23.55 3.08
C SER A 146 -6.67 -23.00 4.50
N ALA A 147 -6.67 -23.88 5.47
CA ALA A 147 -6.41 -23.54 6.87
C ALA A 147 -4.93 -23.75 7.20
N LEU A 148 -4.36 -22.85 7.99
CA LEU A 148 -3.03 -22.95 8.57
C LEU A 148 -3.18 -23.21 10.07
N VAL A 149 -2.83 -24.40 10.52
CA VAL A 149 -2.97 -24.87 11.92
C VAL A 149 -1.59 -25.09 12.50
N ILE A 150 -1.27 -24.39 13.58
CA ILE A 150 0.00 -24.50 14.28
C ILE A 150 -0.27 -24.70 15.78
N GLY A 151 0.32 -25.74 16.37
CA GLY A 151 0.12 -26.00 17.79
C GLY A 151 0.77 -27.30 18.26
N HIS A 152 0.28 -27.84 19.37
CA HIS A 152 0.65 -29.15 19.90
C HIS A 152 -0.60 -29.94 20.27
N ASN A 153 -0.76 -31.12 19.69
CA ASN A 153 -1.96 -31.95 19.77
C ASN A 153 -3.21 -31.25 19.18
N VAL A 154 -3.05 -30.55 18.04
CA VAL A 154 -4.08 -29.70 17.41
C VAL A 154 -4.62 -30.29 16.10
N GLU A 155 -4.33 -31.52 15.75
CA GLU A 155 -4.80 -32.17 14.52
C GLU A 155 -6.33 -32.11 14.35
N HIS A 156 -7.09 -32.18 15.45
CA HIS A 156 -8.55 -32.13 15.44
C HIS A 156 -9.08 -30.79 14.82
N LEU A 157 -8.34 -29.68 14.95
CA LEU A 157 -8.71 -28.41 14.36
C LEU A 157 -8.71 -28.44 12.82
N CYS A 158 -7.97 -29.35 12.21
CA CYS A 158 -8.04 -29.55 10.76
C CYS A 158 -9.43 -30.06 10.34
N GLY A 159 -10.02 -31.00 11.12
CA GLY A 159 -11.37 -31.47 10.88
C GLY A 159 -12.43 -30.40 11.03
N GLU A 160 -12.28 -29.53 12.03
CA GLU A 160 -13.16 -28.37 12.22
C GLU A 160 -12.99 -27.36 11.06
N ALA A 161 -11.76 -27.07 10.63
CA ALA A 161 -11.51 -26.20 9.49
C ALA A 161 -12.16 -26.70 8.20
N PHE A 162 -12.15 -28.03 7.95
CA PHE A 162 -12.87 -28.62 6.81
C PHE A 162 -14.37 -28.45 6.94
N ALA A 163 -14.94 -28.60 8.13
CA ALA A 163 -16.36 -28.35 8.38
C ALA A 163 -16.75 -26.87 8.14
N HIS A 164 -15.80 -25.95 8.29
CA HIS A 164 -15.95 -24.52 8.00
C HIS A 164 -15.55 -24.12 6.57
N GLY A 165 -15.35 -25.08 5.66
CA GLY A 165 -15.21 -24.83 4.23
C GLY A 165 -13.77 -24.81 3.71
N ALA A 166 -12.75 -25.06 4.52
CA ALA A 166 -11.41 -25.26 4.02
C ALA A 166 -11.34 -26.53 3.16
N SER A 167 -10.68 -26.46 2.00
CA SER A 167 -10.43 -27.63 1.14
C SER A 167 -9.11 -28.32 1.47
N ARG A 168 -8.23 -27.64 2.21
CA ARG A 168 -6.92 -28.13 2.63
C ARG A 168 -6.55 -27.55 4.00
N ALA A 169 -5.74 -28.31 4.76
CA ALA A 169 -5.15 -27.83 5.99
C ALA A 169 -3.62 -28.08 5.97
N TYR A 170 -2.86 -27.07 6.35
CA TYR A 170 -1.42 -27.18 6.59
C TYR A 170 -1.22 -27.25 8.10
N LEU A 171 -0.74 -28.40 8.58
CA LEU A 171 -0.59 -28.69 9.99
C LEU A 171 0.89 -28.67 10.39
N MET A 172 1.22 -27.85 11.40
CA MET A 172 2.50 -27.87 12.11
C MET A 172 2.23 -28.23 13.57
N ASP A 173 2.28 -29.54 13.87
CA ASP A 173 2.02 -30.07 15.21
C ASP A 173 3.32 -30.58 15.86
N ALA A 174 3.77 -29.86 16.89
CA ALA A 174 4.97 -30.23 17.64
C ALA A 174 4.98 -29.60 19.04
N PRO A 175 5.67 -30.22 20.02
CA PRO A 175 5.75 -29.67 21.39
C PRO A 175 6.28 -28.24 21.49
N VAL A 176 7.10 -27.81 20.53
CA VAL A 176 7.66 -26.44 20.45
C VAL A 176 6.57 -25.38 20.26
N TYR A 177 5.43 -25.76 19.67
CA TYR A 177 4.29 -24.88 19.39
C TYR A 177 3.19 -24.93 20.46
N LYS A 178 3.42 -25.64 21.58
CA LYS A 178 2.42 -25.77 22.65
C LYS A 178 1.99 -24.39 23.19
N ASN A 179 2.92 -23.49 23.38
CA ASN A 179 2.65 -22.11 23.80
C ASN A 179 3.05 -21.18 22.66
N TYR A 180 2.24 -20.17 22.42
CA TYR A 180 2.55 -19.16 21.41
C TYR A 180 3.90 -18.48 21.75
N ARG A 181 4.78 -18.45 20.77
CA ARG A 181 6.02 -17.66 20.73
C ARG A 181 6.22 -17.19 19.32
N THR A 182 6.35 -15.88 19.18
CA THR A 182 6.42 -15.20 17.87
C THR A 182 7.45 -15.84 16.96
N GLU A 183 8.69 -16.05 17.43
CA GLU A 183 9.77 -16.57 16.59
C GLU A 183 9.46 -17.97 16.04
N ALA A 184 8.95 -18.88 16.88
CA ALA A 184 8.66 -20.24 16.48
C ALA A 184 7.51 -20.31 15.46
N TYR A 185 6.46 -19.50 15.70
CA TYR A 185 5.30 -19.46 14.79
C TYR A 185 5.65 -18.76 13.47
N VAL A 186 6.46 -17.69 13.50
CA VAL A 186 6.95 -17.03 12.27
C VAL A 186 7.79 -17.98 11.43
N GLU A 187 8.69 -18.76 12.06
CA GLU A 187 9.51 -19.74 11.34
C GLU A 187 8.64 -20.79 10.64
N ALA A 188 7.64 -21.35 11.37
CA ALA A 188 6.71 -22.33 10.83
C ALA A 188 5.88 -21.74 9.66
N CYS A 189 5.33 -20.54 9.83
CA CYS A 189 4.55 -19.86 8.79
C CYS A 189 5.40 -19.57 7.57
N CYS A 190 6.59 -18.99 7.74
CA CYS A 190 7.46 -18.64 6.63
C CYS A 190 7.92 -19.88 5.84
N HIS A 191 8.22 -20.99 6.54
CA HIS A 191 8.55 -22.26 5.89
C HIS A 191 7.41 -22.73 4.97
N LEU A 192 6.17 -22.68 5.44
CA LEU A 192 5.01 -23.07 4.64
C LEU A 192 4.72 -22.07 3.50
N ILE A 193 4.86 -20.78 3.76
CA ILE A 193 4.68 -19.73 2.74
C ILE A 193 5.68 -19.87 1.60
N GLU A 194 6.95 -20.14 1.90
CA GLU A 194 7.98 -20.38 0.89
C GLU A 194 7.71 -21.63 0.05
N ALA A 195 7.23 -22.69 0.69
CA ALA A 195 6.94 -23.96 0.03
C ALA A 195 5.70 -23.90 -0.86
N TRP A 196 4.63 -23.23 -0.42
CA TRP A 196 3.30 -23.34 -1.02
C TRP A 196 2.79 -22.03 -1.63
N LYS A 197 3.42 -20.90 -1.34
CA LYS A 197 3.20 -19.58 -1.95
C LYS A 197 1.73 -19.15 -2.01
N PRO A 198 1.06 -18.92 -0.87
CA PRO A 198 -0.30 -18.42 -0.85
C PRO A 198 -0.37 -17.00 -1.41
N GLU A 199 -1.46 -16.67 -2.13
CA GLU A 199 -1.72 -15.34 -2.70
C GLU A 199 -2.23 -14.37 -1.60
N VAL A 200 -3.05 -14.90 -0.68
CA VAL A 200 -3.63 -14.14 0.43
C VAL A 200 -3.54 -14.95 1.72
N ILE A 201 -3.18 -14.30 2.82
CA ILE A 201 -3.24 -14.89 4.16
C ILE A 201 -4.11 -14.00 5.04
N LEU A 202 -5.14 -14.58 5.66
CA LEU A 202 -6.02 -13.91 6.61
C LEU A 202 -5.66 -14.35 8.03
N MET A 203 -5.59 -13.37 8.93
CA MET A 203 -5.32 -13.55 10.35
C MET A 203 -6.30 -12.73 11.18
N GLY A 204 -6.68 -13.20 12.37
CA GLY A 204 -7.54 -12.46 13.28
C GLY A 204 -6.91 -11.14 13.72
N ALA A 205 -7.70 -10.09 13.89
CA ALA A 205 -7.24 -8.82 14.45
C ALA A 205 -7.14 -8.88 16.01
N THR A 206 -6.70 -10.01 16.53
CA THR A 206 -6.43 -10.29 17.95
C THR A 206 -5.04 -9.85 18.35
N GLY A 207 -4.67 -10.01 19.61
CA GLY A 207 -3.30 -9.77 20.08
C GLY A 207 -2.28 -10.69 19.37
N MET A 208 -2.58 -12.01 19.31
CA MET A 208 -1.73 -13.00 18.64
C MET A 208 -1.65 -12.76 17.13
N GLY A 209 -2.80 -12.57 16.48
CA GLY A 209 -2.84 -12.41 15.04
C GLY A 209 -2.13 -11.15 14.56
N ARG A 210 -2.24 -10.03 15.28
CA ARG A 210 -1.52 -8.78 14.94
C ARG A 210 -0.01 -8.92 15.10
N ASP A 211 0.44 -9.57 16.17
CA ASP A 211 1.86 -9.81 16.43
C ASP A 211 2.45 -10.72 15.34
N LEU A 212 1.79 -11.85 15.09
CA LEU A 212 2.24 -12.84 14.11
C LEU A 212 2.22 -12.29 12.68
N ALA A 213 1.12 -11.61 12.27
CA ALA A 213 1.00 -11.05 10.93
C ALA A 213 2.07 -9.99 10.65
N GLY A 214 2.35 -9.10 11.61
CA GLY A 214 3.41 -8.09 11.48
C GLY A 214 4.79 -8.69 11.31
N ALA A 215 5.11 -9.70 12.11
CA ALA A 215 6.39 -10.39 12.05
C ALA A 215 6.57 -11.19 10.75
N ILE A 216 5.54 -11.90 10.27
CA ILE A 216 5.55 -12.60 8.97
C ILE A 216 5.71 -11.60 7.83
N ALA A 217 4.89 -10.54 7.77
CA ALA A 217 4.92 -9.55 6.70
C ALA A 217 6.32 -8.92 6.55
N THR A 218 6.97 -8.64 7.68
CA THR A 218 8.35 -8.14 7.70
C THR A 218 9.34 -9.18 7.16
N ARG A 219 9.22 -10.45 7.56
CA ARG A 219 10.13 -11.53 7.17
C ARG A 219 10.04 -11.87 5.67
N VAL A 220 8.83 -11.92 5.11
CA VAL A 220 8.60 -12.23 3.69
C VAL A 220 8.59 -10.98 2.79
N ALA A 221 8.82 -9.79 3.35
CA ALA A 221 8.85 -8.50 2.68
C ALA A 221 7.56 -8.22 1.87
N THR A 222 6.39 -8.37 2.53
CA THR A 222 5.08 -8.13 1.93
C THR A 222 4.30 -7.04 2.67
N GLY A 223 3.21 -6.54 2.04
CA GLY A 223 2.28 -5.60 2.66
C GLY A 223 1.40 -6.27 3.72
N LEU A 224 0.98 -5.50 4.71
CA LEU A 224 0.01 -5.88 5.73
C LEU A 224 -0.99 -4.75 5.92
N THR A 225 -2.28 -5.09 5.96
CA THR A 225 -3.35 -4.16 6.36
C THR A 225 -4.05 -4.71 7.58
N ALA A 226 -4.11 -3.91 8.63
CA ALA A 226 -4.80 -4.25 9.87
C ALA A 226 -6.16 -3.55 9.96
N ASP A 227 -7.07 -4.13 10.75
CA ASP A 227 -8.38 -3.55 11.08
C ASP A 227 -9.27 -3.29 9.86
N CYS A 228 -9.23 -4.18 8.87
CA CYS A 228 -10.11 -4.11 7.71
C CYS A 228 -11.56 -4.35 8.13
N THR A 229 -12.48 -3.56 7.60
CA THR A 229 -13.93 -3.71 7.81
C THR A 229 -14.62 -4.44 6.66
N GLY A 230 -13.91 -4.71 5.60
CA GLY A 230 -14.35 -5.50 4.45
C GLY A 230 -13.18 -6.03 3.66
N LEU A 231 -13.42 -7.06 2.88
CA LEU A 231 -12.45 -7.65 1.96
C LEU A 231 -13.16 -7.98 0.65
N ALA A 232 -12.55 -7.62 -0.47
CA ALA A 232 -13.06 -7.92 -1.80
C ALA A 232 -11.90 -8.09 -2.78
N ILE A 233 -12.17 -8.69 -3.93
CA ILE A 233 -11.22 -8.78 -5.04
C ILE A 233 -11.71 -7.88 -6.16
N ASP A 234 -10.84 -7.05 -6.72
CA ASP A 234 -11.15 -6.23 -7.88
C ASP A 234 -10.99 -7.01 -9.21
N ASP A 235 -11.36 -6.37 -10.32
CA ASP A 235 -11.27 -6.95 -11.67
C ASP A 235 -9.83 -7.27 -12.10
N LYS A 236 -8.83 -6.69 -11.42
CA LYS A 236 -7.40 -6.93 -11.65
C LYS A 236 -6.81 -7.97 -10.70
N ARG A 237 -7.65 -8.67 -9.93
CA ARG A 237 -7.25 -9.64 -8.89
C ARG A 237 -6.52 -9.01 -7.68
N ASN A 238 -6.64 -7.71 -7.44
CA ASN A 238 -6.07 -7.10 -6.25
C ASN A 238 -7.02 -7.27 -5.06
N LEU A 239 -6.45 -7.56 -3.89
CA LEU A 239 -7.20 -7.61 -2.64
C LEU A 239 -7.50 -6.19 -2.17
N MET A 240 -8.77 -5.83 -2.17
CA MET A 240 -9.30 -4.57 -1.64
C MET A 240 -9.57 -4.72 -0.16
N GLN A 241 -9.02 -3.82 0.65
CA GLN A 241 -9.01 -3.92 2.11
C GLN A 241 -9.43 -2.58 2.74
N PRO A 242 -10.71 -2.18 2.60
CA PRO A 242 -11.17 -0.93 3.18
C PRO A 242 -11.05 -0.94 4.71
N ARG A 243 -10.51 0.13 5.24
CA ARG A 243 -10.41 0.35 6.68
C ARG A 243 -10.82 1.78 7.03
N PRO A 244 -11.47 2.00 8.17
CA PRO A 244 -11.77 3.36 8.64
C PRO A 244 -10.47 4.09 9.00
N ALA A 245 -10.36 5.33 8.55
CA ALA A 245 -9.29 6.25 8.92
C ALA A 245 -9.89 7.53 9.52
N PHE A 246 -9.12 8.29 10.28
CA PHE A 246 -9.53 9.57 10.85
C PHE A 246 -10.89 9.52 11.58
N GLY A 247 -11.03 8.60 12.53
CA GLY A 247 -12.26 8.46 13.33
C GLY A 247 -13.45 7.89 12.56
N GLY A 248 -13.22 7.21 11.44
CA GLY A 248 -14.27 6.57 10.64
C GLY A 248 -14.92 7.46 9.56
N ASN A 249 -14.44 8.70 9.40
CA ASN A 249 -14.99 9.62 8.42
C ASN A 249 -14.46 9.40 6.99
N ILE A 250 -13.36 8.67 6.84
CA ILE A 250 -12.72 8.38 5.56
C ILE A 250 -12.38 6.88 5.53
N MET A 251 -12.66 6.22 4.41
CA MET A 251 -12.22 4.84 4.15
C MET A 251 -10.92 4.87 3.35
N ALA A 252 -9.93 4.15 3.82
CA ALA A 252 -8.63 4.00 3.16
C ALA A 252 -8.49 2.61 2.53
#